data_b473ce4502b0074372a2b36d3cf47d85
#
_entry.id   b473ce4502b0074372a2b36d3cf47d85
#
_cell.length_a   1.000
_cell.length_b   1.000
_cell.length_c   1.000
_cell.angle_alpha   90.00
_cell.angle_beta   90.00
_cell.angle_gamma   90.00
#
_symmetry.space_group_name_H-M   'P 1'
#
loop_
_entity.id
_entity.type
_entity.pdbx_description
1 polymer ?
#
loop_
_entity_poly.entity_id
_entity_poly.type
_entity_poly.pdbx_seq_one_letter_code
_entity_poly.pdbx_strand_id
1 'polypeptide(L)'
;MNGITSLNLYPSLNMTAIQSAMSLFNQMVSSNYYVFLPGLQERVVAASAMMNHHGRALVVEVMKLEVKISNSGIGDIAAQYRELSESNAVTEAVKSKGMESLYFLSKKRLLSVITKAEETRLALHALKQEFNALSLDHYASELLDYDESRLKILHAREASLQTQREKIVADLQALKAADAVLGTDFWLEQTKSLLPTPEEVELLVSIAIVPKVDAQIIQLALQRLGQYVDLIAEVAKRSSLAQAIMKASGKLTANTRERLDNQEKIQVLQARKERVEAYDCLLEAKAQWVGQVGNVLECVEIFLRECRLFQTAEAVEMRRLYDHFLTFEQMLRQVRV
;
A
#
# COMPACT_ATOMS: atom_id res chain seq x y z
N MET A 1 -5.06 34.15 -39.87
CA MET A 1 -4.27 33.74 -38.68
C MET A 1 -5.22 33.17 -37.65
N ASN A 2 -5.44 31.89 -37.66
CA ASN A 2 -6.01 31.18 -36.51
C ASN A 2 -5.24 29.86 -36.44
N GLY A 3 -4.16 29.85 -35.64
CA GLY A 3 -3.48 28.65 -35.24
C GLY A 3 -4.42 27.84 -34.38
N ILE A 4 -5.17 26.94 -35.00
CA ILE A 4 -5.91 25.91 -34.26
C ILE A 4 -4.84 25.07 -33.57
N THR A 5 -4.76 25.22 -32.29
CA THR A 5 -3.92 24.43 -31.38
C THR A 5 -4.26 22.96 -31.53
N SER A 6 -3.55 22.26 -32.42
CA SER A 6 -3.65 20.79 -32.60
C SER A 6 -3.16 19.98 -31.42
N LEU A 7 -2.74 20.62 -30.33
CA LEU A 7 -2.22 19.98 -29.11
C LEU A 7 -3.28 19.25 -28.28
N ASN A 8 -4.57 19.47 -28.52
CA ASN A 8 -5.65 18.81 -27.77
C ASN A 8 -6.24 17.57 -28.45
N LEU A 9 -5.65 17.09 -29.55
CA LEU A 9 -6.19 15.93 -30.27
C LEU A 9 -5.83 14.62 -29.59
N TYR A 10 -4.65 14.55 -28.97
CA TYR A 10 -4.13 13.35 -28.35
C TYR A 10 -4.24 13.39 -26.83
N PRO A 11 -4.55 12.27 -26.17
CA PRO A 11 -4.50 12.19 -24.71
C PRO A 11 -3.08 12.47 -24.20
N SER A 12 -3.01 13.08 -23.02
CA SER A 12 -1.72 13.34 -22.37
C SER A 12 -1.07 12.05 -21.89
N LEU A 13 0.22 11.88 -22.18
CA LEU A 13 1.00 10.74 -21.75
C LEU A 13 1.77 11.08 -20.49
N ASN A 14 1.70 10.20 -19.48
CA ASN A 14 2.46 10.29 -18.26
C ASN A 14 3.33 9.03 -18.07
N MET A 15 4.51 9.03 -18.69
CA MET A 15 5.45 7.91 -18.60
C MET A 15 6.02 7.74 -17.20
N THR A 16 6.08 8.81 -16.41
CA THR A 16 6.49 8.74 -15.00
C THR A 16 5.54 7.86 -14.18
N ALA A 17 4.24 7.87 -14.49
CA ALA A 17 3.27 6.98 -13.84
C ALA A 17 3.54 5.51 -14.14
N ILE A 18 3.95 5.17 -15.38
CA ILE A 18 4.37 3.80 -15.74
C ILE A 18 5.60 3.38 -14.94
N GLN A 19 6.61 4.24 -14.85
CA GLN A 19 7.84 3.96 -14.10
C GLN A 19 7.59 3.82 -12.61
N SER A 20 6.75 4.69 -12.03
CA SER A 20 6.39 4.64 -10.63
C SER A 20 5.65 3.35 -10.29
N ALA A 21 4.71 2.93 -11.14
CA ALA A 21 4.00 1.67 -10.98
C ALA A 21 4.96 0.46 -11.02
N MET A 22 5.86 0.42 -12.02
CA MET A 22 6.87 -0.63 -12.14
C MET A 22 7.81 -0.66 -10.93
N SER A 23 8.26 0.51 -10.46
CA SER A 23 9.12 0.65 -9.28
C SER A 23 8.44 0.13 -8.02
N LEU A 24 7.17 0.44 -7.81
CA LEU A 24 6.39 -0.03 -6.66
C LEU A 24 6.30 -1.57 -6.65
N PHE A 25 5.92 -2.19 -7.78
CA PHE A 25 5.86 -3.65 -7.88
C PHE A 25 7.24 -4.29 -7.64
N ASN A 26 8.31 -3.75 -8.21
CA ASN A 26 9.67 -4.23 -8.01
C ASN A 26 10.10 -4.13 -6.54
N GLN A 27 9.75 -3.03 -5.86
CA GLN A 27 10.03 -2.84 -4.44
C GLN A 27 9.29 -3.87 -3.57
N MET A 28 8.00 -4.13 -3.84
CA MET A 28 7.22 -5.12 -3.10
C MET A 28 7.76 -6.54 -3.29
N VAL A 29 8.25 -6.86 -4.50
CA VAL A 29 8.92 -8.16 -4.79
C VAL A 29 10.24 -8.26 -4.05
N SER A 30 11.12 -7.26 -4.16
CA SER A 30 12.46 -7.30 -3.58
C SER A 30 12.44 -7.34 -2.04
N SER A 31 11.46 -6.72 -1.41
CA SER A 31 11.27 -6.72 0.04
C SER A 31 10.53 -7.96 0.56
N ASN A 32 10.08 -8.87 -0.32
CA ASN A 32 9.21 -10.00 0.05
C ASN A 32 8.00 -9.56 0.89
N TYR A 33 7.39 -8.42 0.49
CA TYR A 33 6.43 -7.70 1.31
C TYR A 33 5.21 -8.54 1.71
N TYR A 34 4.77 -9.44 0.83
CA TYR A 34 3.62 -10.33 1.01
C TYR A 34 4.00 -11.79 1.28
N VAL A 35 5.20 -12.07 1.81
CA VAL A 35 5.66 -13.44 2.10
C VAL A 35 4.71 -14.22 3.01
N PHE A 36 3.94 -13.54 3.86
CA PHE A 36 2.91 -14.14 4.73
C PHE A 36 1.63 -14.57 3.97
N LEU A 37 1.50 -14.20 2.69
CA LEU A 37 0.44 -14.58 1.76
C LEU A 37 1.05 -15.13 0.46
N PRO A 38 1.49 -16.40 0.43
CA PRO A 38 2.22 -16.96 -0.71
C PRO A 38 1.52 -16.76 -2.06
N GLY A 39 0.20 -16.97 -2.11
CA GLY A 39 -0.57 -16.79 -3.34
C GLY A 39 -0.60 -15.36 -3.86
N LEU A 40 -0.62 -14.35 -2.97
CA LEU A 40 -0.49 -12.95 -3.36
C LEU A 40 0.94 -12.62 -3.76
N GLN A 41 1.93 -13.10 -3.01
CA GLN A 41 3.35 -12.89 -3.32
C GLN A 41 3.69 -13.40 -4.72
N GLU A 42 3.26 -14.62 -5.09
CA GLU A 42 3.45 -15.17 -6.43
C GLU A 42 2.83 -14.31 -7.53
N ARG A 43 1.62 -13.79 -7.30
CA ARG A 43 0.94 -12.90 -8.25
C ARG A 43 1.62 -11.54 -8.38
N VAL A 44 2.11 -10.97 -7.29
CA VAL A 44 2.86 -9.71 -7.32
C VAL A 44 4.19 -9.90 -8.05
N VAL A 45 4.87 -11.04 -7.89
CA VAL A 45 6.07 -11.41 -8.66
C VAL A 45 5.73 -11.52 -10.14
N ALA A 46 4.66 -12.22 -10.49
CA ALA A 46 4.21 -12.36 -11.89
C ALA A 46 3.83 -11.00 -12.50
N ALA A 47 3.11 -10.15 -11.76
CA ALA A 47 2.77 -8.80 -12.19
C ALA A 47 4.00 -7.94 -12.44
N SER A 48 4.97 -7.95 -11.53
CA SER A 48 6.23 -7.22 -11.67
C SER A 48 7.01 -7.67 -12.90
N ALA A 49 7.15 -8.99 -13.11
CA ALA A 49 7.83 -9.54 -14.28
C ALA A 49 7.11 -9.14 -15.59
N MET A 50 5.79 -9.22 -15.61
CA MET A 50 4.97 -8.85 -16.76
C MET A 50 5.05 -7.35 -17.06
N MET A 51 4.95 -6.47 -16.05
CA MET A 51 5.12 -5.02 -16.20
C MET A 51 6.49 -4.66 -16.79
N ASN A 52 7.55 -5.28 -16.31
CA ASN A 52 8.91 -5.04 -16.81
C ASN A 52 9.06 -5.51 -18.26
N HIS A 53 8.48 -6.65 -18.61
CA HIS A 53 8.49 -7.16 -19.98
C HIS A 53 7.66 -6.28 -20.92
N HIS A 54 6.43 -6.01 -20.56
CA HIS A 54 5.49 -5.22 -21.37
C HIS A 54 5.90 -3.74 -21.45
N GLY A 55 6.49 -3.17 -20.40
CA GLY A 55 7.01 -1.80 -20.46
C GLY A 55 8.13 -1.65 -21.49
N ARG A 56 9.03 -2.61 -21.57
CA ARG A 56 10.06 -2.64 -22.64
C ARG A 56 9.46 -2.86 -24.02
N ALA A 57 8.50 -3.78 -24.15
CA ALA A 57 7.83 -4.04 -25.41
C ALA A 57 7.07 -2.82 -25.91
N LEU A 58 6.36 -2.09 -25.03
CA LEU A 58 5.70 -0.82 -25.32
C LEU A 58 6.66 0.18 -25.97
N VAL A 59 7.80 0.45 -25.32
CA VAL A 59 8.80 1.40 -25.82
C VAL A 59 9.33 0.95 -27.19
N VAL A 60 9.65 -0.33 -27.34
CA VAL A 60 10.18 -0.88 -28.60
C VAL A 60 9.18 -0.74 -29.74
N GLU A 61 7.90 -1.07 -29.54
CA GLU A 61 6.88 -0.97 -30.60
C GLU A 61 6.59 0.49 -30.96
N VAL A 62 6.55 1.39 -29.98
CA VAL A 62 6.40 2.82 -30.22
C VAL A 62 7.60 3.39 -30.98
N MET A 63 8.83 3.03 -30.62
CA MET A 63 10.04 3.43 -31.35
C MET A 63 10.04 2.94 -32.80
N LYS A 64 9.63 1.70 -33.05
CA LYS A 64 9.51 1.17 -34.43
C LYS A 64 8.53 1.98 -35.26
N LEU A 65 7.41 2.40 -34.67
CA LEU A 65 6.42 3.23 -35.35
C LEU A 65 6.97 4.65 -35.59
N GLU A 66 7.62 5.25 -34.60
CA GLU A 66 8.26 6.57 -34.72
C GLU A 66 9.29 6.59 -35.88
N VAL A 67 10.20 5.63 -35.91
CA VAL A 67 11.20 5.48 -36.96
C VAL A 67 10.53 5.33 -38.33
N LYS A 68 9.43 4.59 -38.42
CA LYS A 68 8.67 4.41 -39.66
C LYS A 68 8.05 5.73 -40.14
N ILE A 69 7.53 6.55 -39.22
CA ILE A 69 6.94 7.87 -39.50
C ILE A 69 8.03 8.84 -39.97
N SER A 70 9.12 8.97 -39.22
CA SER A 70 10.25 9.84 -39.53
C SER A 70 10.85 9.53 -40.91
N ASN A 71 10.96 8.24 -41.26
CA ASN A 71 11.51 7.78 -42.53
C ASN A 71 10.47 7.67 -43.66
N SER A 72 9.25 8.11 -43.42
CA SER A 72 8.19 8.03 -44.45
C SER A 72 8.43 8.94 -45.66
N GLY A 73 9.17 10.05 -45.47
CA GLY A 73 9.39 11.09 -46.48
C GLY A 73 8.12 11.92 -46.79
N ILE A 74 7.07 11.82 -46.00
CA ILE A 74 5.82 12.58 -46.16
C ILE A 74 6.09 14.08 -45.98
N GLY A 75 7.00 14.44 -45.07
CA GLY A 75 7.41 15.84 -44.88
C GLY A 75 8.03 16.46 -46.10
N ASP A 76 8.93 15.74 -46.78
CA ASP A 76 9.58 16.20 -48.00
C ASP A 76 8.58 16.35 -49.15
N ILE A 77 7.65 15.39 -49.28
CA ILE A 77 6.58 15.44 -50.26
C ILE A 77 5.65 16.63 -50.01
N ALA A 78 5.28 16.88 -48.76
CA ALA A 78 4.44 18.02 -48.38
C ALA A 78 5.13 19.36 -48.65
N ALA A 79 6.46 19.47 -48.46
CA ALA A 79 7.25 20.63 -48.78
C ALA A 79 7.25 20.88 -50.32
N GLN A 80 7.54 19.82 -51.11
CA GLN A 80 7.49 19.89 -52.59
C GLN A 80 6.09 20.24 -53.10
N TYR A 81 5.05 19.69 -52.47
CA TYR A 81 3.67 20.00 -52.84
C TYR A 81 3.35 21.49 -52.63
N ARG A 82 3.79 22.06 -51.50
CA ARG A 82 3.61 23.48 -51.19
C ARG A 82 4.38 24.36 -52.16
N GLU A 83 5.66 24.07 -52.41
CA GLU A 83 6.50 24.79 -53.33
C GLU A 83 5.90 24.82 -54.77
N LEU A 84 5.40 23.66 -55.23
CA LEU A 84 4.74 23.55 -56.52
C LEU A 84 3.41 24.31 -56.52
N SER A 85 2.63 24.27 -55.47
CA SER A 85 1.35 24.98 -55.36
C SER A 85 1.50 26.51 -55.41
N GLU A 86 2.59 27.04 -54.83
CA GLU A 86 2.89 28.46 -54.72
C GLU A 86 3.70 29.00 -55.92
N SER A 87 4.25 28.11 -56.75
CA SER A 87 5.08 28.50 -57.90
C SER A 87 4.29 29.21 -58.97
N ASN A 88 4.76 30.40 -59.40
CA ASN A 88 4.23 31.16 -60.51
C ASN A 88 5.03 30.93 -61.82
N ALA A 89 6.10 30.10 -61.77
CA ALA A 89 6.98 29.85 -62.90
C ALA A 89 6.52 28.69 -63.79
N VAL A 90 5.47 27.97 -63.43
CA VAL A 90 5.03 26.74 -64.07
C VAL A 90 3.59 26.88 -64.51
N THR A 91 3.28 26.34 -65.70
CA THR A 91 1.91 26.37 -66.24
C THR A 91 0.94 25.55 -65.39
N GLU A 92 -0.32 25.97 -65.33
CA GLU A 92 -1.34 25.28 -64.48
C GLU A 92 -1.49 23.78 -64.84
N ALA A 93 -1.33 23.37 -66.07
CA ALA A 93 -1.40 21.99 -66.53
C ALA A 93 -0.25 21.15 -66.01
N VAL A 94 0.97 21.69 -65.92
CA VAL A 94 2.15 21.01 -65.35
C VAL A 94 2.06 20.97 -63.82
N LYS A 95 1.56 22.05 -63.19
CA LYS A 95 1.31 22.18 -61.80
C LYS A 95 0.32 21.11 -61.33
N SER A 96 -0.83 20.98 -61.98
CA SER A 96 -1.86 20.00 -61.68
C SER A 96 -1.32 18.56 -61.74
N LYS A 97 -0.61 18.19 -62.83
CA LYS A 97 0.01 16.84 -62.94
C LYS A 97 1.06 16.58 -61.90
N GLY A 98 1.87 17.57 -61.55
CA GLY A 98 2.87 17.47 -60.49
C GLY A 98 2.23 17.23 -59.12
N MET A 99 1.19 18.00 -58.80
CA MET A 99 0.44 17.86 -57.55
C MET A 99 -0.25 16.50 -57.44
N GLU A 100 -0.85 15.99 -58.51
CA GLU A 100 -1.45 14.66 -58.60
C GLU A 100 -0.39 13.56 -58.35
N SER A 101 0.79 13.69 -58.98
CA SER A 101 1.90 12.74 -58.77
C SER A 101 2.38 12.71 -57.33
N LEU A 102 2.55 13.88 -56.69
CA LEU A 102 2.92 13.99 -55.29
C LEU A 102 1.85 13.42 -54.34
N TYR A 103 0.58 13.62 -54.68
CA TYR A 103 -0.53 13.00 -53.94
C TYR A 103 -0.48 11.46 -53.99
N PHE A 104 -0.31 10.87 -55.20
CA PHE A 104 -0.18 9.42 -55.31
C PHE A 104 1.04 8.88 -54.55
N LEU A 105 2.17 9.60 -54.58
CA LEU A 105 3.36 9.24 -53.83
C LEU A 105 3.09 9.29 -52.30
N SER A 106 2.44 10.34 -51.81
CA SER A 106 2.02 10.48 -50.44
C SER A 106 1.13 9.31 -49.98
N LYS A 107 0.12 8.98 -50.80
CA LYS A 107 -0.80 7.87 -50.56
C LYS A 107 -0.09 6.53 -50.46
N LYS A 108 0.89 6.27 -51.32
CA LYS A 108 1.72 5.06 -51.27
C LYS A 108 2.57 4.98 -49.99
N ARG A 109 3.18 6.11 -49.59
CA ARG A 109 3.98 6.22 -48.38
C ARG A 109 3.09 6.07 -47.13
N LEU A 110 1.93 6.70 -47.12
CA LEU A 110 0.94 6.65 -46.06
C LEU A 110 0.47 5.22 -45.79
N LEU A 111 0.17 4.42 -46.82
CA LEU A 111 -0.21 3.01 -46.66
C LEU A 111 0.82 2.20 -45.84
N SER A 112 2.11 2.42 -46.13
CA SER A 112 3.18 1.74 -45.40
C SER A 112 3.26 2.14 -43.90
N VAL A 113 2.93 3.41 -43.58
CA VAL A 113 2.86 3.89 -42.20
C VAL A 113 1.61 3.37 -41.52
N ILE A 114 0.47 3.37 -42.18
CA ILE A 114 -0.80 2.82 -41.68
C ILE A 114 -0.61 1.34 -41.30
N THR A 115 0.00 0.55 -42.19
CA THR A 115 0.28 -0.88 -41.87
C THR A 115 1.08 -1.02 -40.59
N LYS A 116 2.16 -0.25 -40.43
CA LYS A 116 2.96 -0.30 -39.21
C LYS A 116 2.21 0.18 -37.97
N ALA A 117 1.39 1.22 -38.11
CA ALA A 117 0.56 1.71 -37.02
C ALA A 117 -0.50 0.68 -36.58
N GLU A 118 -1.10 -0.06 -37.54
CA GLU A 118 -2.02 -1.18 -37.19
C GLU A 118 -1.32 -2.34 -36.49
N GLU A 119 -0.11 -2.71 -36.91
CA GLU A 119 0.70 -3.71 -36.19
C GLU A 119 0.98 -3.26 -34.74
N THR A 120 1.39 -2.00 -34.56
CA THR A 120 1.64 -1.42 -33.25
C THR A 120 0.36 -1.37 -32.40
N ARG A 121 -0.78 -0.98 -32.99
CA ARG A 121 -2.08 -0.99 -32.30
C ARG A 121 -2.42 -2.38 -31.79
N LEU A 122 -2.27 -3.41 -32.60
CA LEU A 122 -2.54 -4.81 -32.20
C LEU A 122 -1.61 -5.26 -31.08
N ALA A 123 -0.31 -4.94 -31.19
CA ALA A 123 0.67 -5.28 -30.15
C ALA A 123 0.33 -4.61 -28.81
N LEU A 124 0.02 -3.31 -28.81
CA LEU A 124 -0.35 -2.58 -27.58
C LEU A 124 -1.65 -3.09 -26.98
N HIS A 125 -2.61 -3.46 -27.80
CA HIS A 125 -3.87 -4.04 -27.35
C HIS A 125 -3.63 -5.40 -26.65
N ALA A 126 -2.76 -6.26 -27.20
CA ALA A 126 -2.38 -7.53 -26.59
C ALA A 126 -1.71 -7.31 -25.23
N LEU A 127 -0.71 -6.40 -25.15
CA LEU A 127 -0.05 -6.08 -23.87
C LEU A 127 -1.04 -5.62 -22.79
N LYS A 128 -1.99 -4.76 -23.19
CA LYS A 128 -3.04 -4.27 -22.28
C LYS A 128 -3.96 -5.40 -21.81
N GLN A 129 -4.38 -6.28 -22.72
CA GLN A 129 -5.27 -7.41 -22.40
C GLN A 129 -4.59 -8.43 -21.50
N GLU A 130 -3.36 -8.84 -21.81
CA GLU A 130 -2.60 -9.81 -21.00
C GLU A 130 -2.42 -9.31 -19.56
N PHE A 131 -2.08 -8.03 -19.38
CA PHE A 131 -1.92 -7.47 -18.05
C PHE A 131 -3.24 -7.29 -17.30
N ASN A 132 -4.34 -6.96 -17.98
CA ASN A 132 -5.67 -6.92 -17.38
C ASN A 132 -6.15 -8.30 -16.92
N ALA A 133 -5.81 -9.37 -17.65
CA ALA A 133 -6.18 -10.73 -17.31
C ALA A 133 -5.51 -11.22 -16.00
N LEU A 134 -4.41 -10.58 -15.58
CA LEU A 134 -3.78 -10.88 -14.30
C LEU A 134 -4.65 -10.31 -13.16
N SER A 135 -5.49 -11.17 -12.58
CA SER A 135 -6.29 -10.80 -11.42
C SER A 135 -5.42 -10.69 -10.17
N LEU A 136 -5.44 -9.53 -9.55
CA LEU A 136 -4.91 -9.28 -8.22
C LEU A 136 -6.04 -9.16 -7.19
N ASP A 137 -7.30 -9.25 -7.61
CA ASP A 137 -8.49 -9.02 -6.77
C ASP A 137 -8.73 -10.19 -5.80
N HIS A 138 -9.44 -9.92 -4.71
CA HIS A 138 -9.98 -10.86 -3.71
C HIS A 138 -9.05 -11.38 -2.60
N TYR A 139 -7.79 -10.93 -2.48
CA TYR A 139 -6.90 -11.42 -1.40
C TYR A 139 -6.96 -10.60 -0.11
N ALA A 140 -7.52 -9.40 -0.12
CA ALA A 140 -7.37 -8.46 0.97
C ALA A 140 -8.56 -8.43 1.96
N SER A 141 -9.80 -8.45 1.48
CA SER A 141 -10.97 -8.14 2.33
C SER A 141 -11.21 -9.18 3.42
N GLU A 142 -11.28 -10.47 3.08
CA GLU A 142 -11.53 -11.53 4.07
C GLU A 142 -10.43 -11.61 5.14
N LEU A 143 -9.16 -11.37 4.74
CA LEU A 143 -8.04 -11.37 5.65
C LEU A 143 -8.06 -10.15 6.58
N LEU A 144 -8.41 -8.98 6.07
CA LEU A 144 -8.56 -7.76 6.88
C LEU A 144 -9.64 -7.93 7.93
N ASP A 145 -10.80 -8.46 7.57
CA ASP A 145 -11.92 -8.71 8.48
C ASP A 145 -11.52 -9.71 9.59
N TYR A 146 -10.80 -10.77 9.22
CA TYR A 146 -10.27 -11.73 10.18
C TYR A 146 -9.26 -11.08 11.14
N ASP A 147 -8.31 -10.33 10.61
CA ASP A 147 -7.27 -9.68 11.42
C ASP A 147 -7.86 -8.59 12.34
N GLU A 148 -8.83 -7.81 11.88
CA GLU A 148 -9.54 -6.83 12.71
C GLU A 148 -10.30 -7.48 13.86
N SER A 149 -11.01 -8.56 13.58
CA SER A 149 -11.73 -9.33 14.60
C SER A 149 -10.76 -9.88 15.64
N ARG A 150 -9.61 -10.40 15.19
CA ARG A 150 -8.57 -10.94 16.07
C ARG A 150 -7.89 -9.85 16.89
N LEU A 151 -7.57 -8.70 16.30
CA LEU A 151 -7.02 -7.54 17.02
C LEU A 151 -7.96 -7.04 18.10
N LYS A 152 -9.26 -6.97 17.83
CA LYS A 152 -10.28 -6.58 18.82
C LYS A 152 -10.27 -7.50 20.03
N ILE A 153 -10.16 -8.82 19.82
CA ILE A 153 -10.06 -9.82 20.91
C ILE A 153 -8.78 -9.62 21.70
N LEU A 154 -7.64 -9.42 21.05
CA LEU A 154 -6.35 -9.24 21.72
C LEU A 154 -6.30 -7.92 22.52
N HIS A 155 -6.87 -6.83 22.01
CA HIS A 155 -6.98 -5.57 22.75
C HIS A 155 -7.89 -5.70 23.98
N ALA A 156 -9.01 -6.41 23.87
CA ALA A 156 -9.87 -6.70 25.03
C ALA A 156 -9.13 -7.54 26.09
N ARG A 157 -8.31 -8.53 25.65
CA ARG A 157 -7.46 -9.31 26.55
C ARG A 157 -6.40 -8.45 27.22
N GLU A 158 -5.75 -7.53 26.49
CA GLU A 158 -4.75 -6.60 27.06
C GLU A 158 -5.36 -5.73 28.14
N ALA A 159 -6.55 -5.17 27.93
CA ALA A 159 -7.27 -4.40 28.93
C ALA A 159 -7.59 -5.23 30.20
N SER A 160 -8.03 -6.48 30.01
CA SER A 160 -8.29 -7.40 31.11
C SER A 160 -7.02 -7.73 31.91
N LEU A 161 -5.92 -8.04 31.22
CA LEU A 161 -4.61 -8.32 31.83
C LEU A 161 -4.06 -7.09 32.59
N GLN A 162 -4.27 -5.89 32.04
CA GLN A 162 -3.88 -4.64 32.71
C GLN A 162 -4.67 -4.45 34.00
N THR A 163 -5.99 -4.63 34.01
CA THR A 163 -6.82 -4.52 35.18
C THR A 163 -6.40 -5.56 36.25
N GLN A 164 -6.12 -6.80 35.84
CA GLN A 164 -5.61 -7.84 36.73
C GLN A 164 -4.26 -7.47 37.33
N ARG A 165 -3.36 -6.90 36.54
CA ARG A 165 -2.05 -6.45 37.01
C ARG A 165 -2.18 -5.35 38.06
N GLU A 166 -3.03 -4.36 37.83
CA GLU A 166 -3.27 -3.29 38.81
C GLU A 166 -3.78 -3.82 40.13
N LYS A 167 -4.71 -4.76 40.07
CA LYS A 167 -5.21 -5.45 41.30
C LYS A 167 -4.09 -6.20 42.02
N ILE A 168 -3.29 -7.00 41.28
CA ILE A 168 -2.19 -7.77 41.89
C ILE A 168 -1.13 -6.83 42.51
N VAL A 169 -0.82 -5.71 41.85
CA VAL A 169 0.13 -4.70 42.33
C VAL A 169 -0.40 -4.07 43.63
N ALA A 170 -1.68 -3.67 43.65
CA ALA A 170 -2.31 -3.10 44.86
C ALA A 170 -2.31 -4.11 46.05
N ASP A 171 -2.65 -5.38 45.76
CA ASP A 171 -2.63 -6.43 46.76
C ASP A 171 -1.20 -6.65 47.29
N LEU A 172 -0.21 -6.71 46.40
CA LEU A 172 1.19 -6.89 46.75
C LEU A 172 1.74 -5.72 47.61
N GLN A 173 1.33 -4.50 47.29
CA GLN A 173 1.69 -3.32 48.09
C GLN A 173 1.09 -3.38 49.49
N ALA A 174 -0.20 -3.73 49.60
CA ALA A 174 -0.87 -3.88 50.87
C ALA A 174 -0.21 -4.99 51.77
N LEU A 175 0.07 -6.14 51.15
CA LEU A 175 0.73 -7.25 51.84
C LEU A 175 2.15 -6.89 52.33
N LYS A 176 2.95 -6.21 51.49
CA LYS A 176 4.31 -5.76 51.86
C LYS A 176 4.28 -4.66 52.90
N ALA A 177 3.34 -3.74 52.86
CA ALA A 177 3.19 -2.71 53.85
C ALA A 177 2.83 -3.30 55.21
N ALA A 178 1.93 -4.29 55.26
CA ALA A 178 1.60 -5.01 56.51
C ALA A 178 2.79 -5.82 57.03
N ASP A 179 3.59 -6.47 56.16
CA ASP A 179 4.79 -7.19 56.58
C ASP A 179 5.82 -6.24 57.24
N ALA A 180 5.96 -5.03 56.68
CA ALA A 180 6.82 -3.99 57.25
C ALA A 180 6.33 -3.53 58.64
N VAL A 181 5.01 -3.25 58.79
CA VAL A 181 4.41 -2.84 60.08
C VAL A 181 4.54 -3.95 61.12
N LEU A 182 4.18 -5.17 60.74
CA LEU A 182 4.26 -6.35 61.63
C LEU A 182 5.72 -6.76 61.95
N GLY A 183 6.69 -6.25 61.22
CA GLY A 183 8.12 -6.40 61.44
C GLY A 183 8.69 -5.48 62.54
N THR A 184 7.92 -4.51 63.03
CA THR A 184 8.36 -3.64 64.12
C THR A 184 8.39 -4.35 65.45
N ASP A 185 9.23 -3.92 66.38
CA ASP A 185 9.44 -4.56 67.68
C ASP A 185 8.14 -4.75 68.45
N PHE A 186 7.27 -3.78 68.44
CA PHE A 186 5.97 -3.86 69.13
C PHE A 186 5.14 -5.06 68.64
N TRP A 187 4.97 -5.23 67.31
CA TRP A 187 4.18 -6.35 66.79
C TRP A 187 4.88 -7.69 66.92
N LEU A 188 6.21 -7.71 66.86
CA LEU A 188 7.00 -8.92 67.12
C LEU A 188 6.80 -9.49 68.51
N GLU A 189 6.67 -8.62 69.51
CA GLU A 189 6.41 -9.04 70.90
C GLU A 189 4.95 -9.45 71.06
N GLN A 190 3.97 -8.78 70.48
CA GLN A 190 2.55 -9.04 70.64
C GLN A 190 2.07 -10.26 69.85
N THR A 191 2.51 -10.44 68.63
CA THR A 191 1.97 -11.48 67.72
C THR A 191 2.78 -12.77 67.74
N LYS A 192 4.02 -12.76 68.24
CA LYS A 192 4.95 -13.90 68.18
C LYS A 192 5.04 -14.53 66.79
N SER A 193 4.24 -15.55 66.43
CA SER A 193 4.20 -16.24 65.18
C SER A 193 2.83 -16.14 64.45
N LEU A 194 1.85 -15.52 65.13
CA LEU A 194 0.48 -15.39 64.62
C LEU A 194 0.23 -13.99 64.09
N LEU A 195 -0.64 -13.87 63.10
CA LEU A 195 -1.15 -12.57 62.67
C LEU A 195 -2.33 -12.16 63.54
N PRO A 196 -2.48 -10.85 63.83
CA PRO A 196 -3.62 -10.40 64.64
C PRO A 196 -4.91 -10.59 63.89
N THR A 197 -6.00 -10.87 64.55
CA THR A 197 -7.34 -10.86 63.93
C THR A 197 -7.81 -9.44 63.75
N PRO A 198 -8.78 -9.17 62.84
CA PRO A 198 -9.35 -7.84 62.63
C PRO A 198 -9.85 -7.23 63.95
N GLU A 199 -10.49 -8.03 64.77
CA GLU A 199 -11.02 -7.64 66.14
C GLU A 199 -9.91 -7.25 67.12
N GLU A 200 -8.81 -7.99 67.14
CA GLU A 200 -7.63 -7.64 67.90
C GLU A 200 -6.99 -6.32 67.44
N VAL A 201 -6.91 -6.09 66.12
CA VAL A 201 -6.41 -4.82 65.59
C VAL A 201 -7.30 -3.65 66.02
N GLU A 202 -8.63 -3.80 65.94
CA GLU A 202 -9.59 -2.77 66.40
C GLU A 202 -9.48 -2.48 67.84
N LEU A 203 -9.32 -3.50 68.66
CA LEU A 203 -9.12 -3.35 70.11
C LEU A 203 -7.85 -2.57 70.43
N LEU A 204 -6.74 -2.88 69.80
CA LEU A 204 -5.46 -2.19 70.02
C LEU A 204 -5.52 -0.70 69.59
N VAL A 205 -6.33 -0.37 68.53
CA VAL A 205 -6.60 0.99 68.19
C VAL A 205 -7.46 1.71 69.23
N SER A 206 -8.49 1.06 69.68
CA SER A 206 -9.43 1.65 70.68
C SER A 206 -8.75 2.08 71.95
N ILE A 207 -7.70 1.34 72.44
CA ILE A 207 -6.89 1.68 73.54
C ILE A 207 -5.65 2.53 73.29
N ALA A 208 -5.58 3.10 72.02
CA ALA A 208 -4.55 4.01 71.54
C ALA A 208 -3.10 3.47 71.62
N ILE A 209 -2.93 2.16 71.58
CA ILE A 209 -1.61 1.50 71.56
C ILE A 209 -1.03 1.48 70.12
N VAL A 210 -1.89 1.38 69.11
CA VAL A 210 -1.50 1.29 67.69
C VAL A 210 -2.01 2.50 66.93
N PRO A 211 -1.19 3.13 66.07
CA PRO A 211 -1.66 4.16 65.18
C PRO A 211 -2.77 3.66 64.26
N LYS A 212 -3.82 4.50 64.04
CA LYS A 212 -4.93 4.13 63.14
C LYS A 212 -4.48 3.78 61.72
N VAL A 213 -3.40 4.41 61.21
CA VAL A 213 -2.83 4.15 59.89
C VAL A 213 -2.28 2.71 59.83
N ASP A 214 -1.53 2.28 60.81
CA ASP A 214 -0.95 0.94 60.85
C ASP A 214 -2.04 -0.13 60.92
N ALA A 215 -3.07 0.11 61.71
CA ALA A 215 -4.24 -0.76 61.83
C ALA A 215 -4.98 -0.93 60.49
N GLN A 216 -5.19 0.16 59.77
CA GLN A 216 -5.82 0.12 58.44
C GLN A 216 -4.99 -0.68 57.40
N ILE A 217 -3.67 -0.54 57.48
CA ILE A 217 -2.75 -1.31 56.63
C ILE A 217 -2.86 -2.81 56.93
N ILE A 218 -2.85 -3.19 58.19
CA ILE A 218 -2.96 -4.59 58.60
C ILE A 218 -4.34 -5.17 58.23
N GLN A 219 -5.44 -4.47 58.50
CA GLN A 219 -6.78 -4.92 58.14
C GLN A 219 -6.94 -5.13 56.62
N LEU A 220 -6.44 -4.20 55.82
CA LEU A 220 -6.46 -4.33 54.34
C LEU A 220 -5.68 -5.58 53.90
N ALA A 221 -4.50 -5.83 54.48
CA ALA A 221 -3.69 -6.99 54.14
C ALA A 221 -4.36 -8.30 54.53
N LEU A 222 -5.00 -8.35 55.71
CA LEU A 222 -5.76 -9.54 56.15
C LEU A 222 -6.91 -9.87 55.20
N GLN A 223 -7.65 -8.86 54.73
CA GLN A 223 -8.69 -9.05 53.70
C GLN A 223 -8.12 -9.63 52.39
N ARG A 224 -6.92 -9.20 51.98
CA ARG A 224 -6.26 -9.66 50.74
C ARG A 224 -5.60 -11.03 50.91
N LEU A 225 -5.18 -11.38 52.09
CA LEU A 225 -4.44 -12.62 52.41
C LEU A 225 -5.20 -13.86 51.92
N GLY A 226 -6.52 -13.93 52.17
CA GLY A 226 -7.38 -15.05 51.78
C GLY A 226 -7.48 -15.25 50.24
N GLN A 227 -7.08 -14.29 49.41
CA GLN A 227 -7.05 -14.43 47.96
C GLN A 227 -5.81 -15.21 47.45
N TYR A 228 -4.80 -15.35 48.30
CA TYR A 228 -3.50 -15.94 47.94
C TYR A 228 -3.15 -17.17 48.72
N VAL A 229 -3.72 -17.34 49.92
CA VAL A 229 -3.44 -18.47 50.82
C VAL A 229 -4.74 -19.03 51.36
N ASP A 230 -4.93 -20.36 51.29
CA ASP A 230 -6.04 -21.04 51.95
C ASP A 230 -5.80 -21.01 53.45
N LEU A 231 -6.62 -20.28 54.16
CA LEU A 231 -6.60 -20.24 55.64
C LEU A 231 -7.35 -21.48 56.14
N ILE A 232 -6.61 -22.57 56.33
CA ILE A 232 -7.18 -23.88 56.80
C ILE A 232 -7.53 -23.86 58.28
N ALA A 233 -7.02 -22.89 59.03
CA ALA A 233 -7.34 -22.69 60.46
C ALA A 233 -7.65 -21.19 60.63
N GLU A 234 -8.53 -20.88 61.58
CA GLU A 234 -8.94 -19.52 61.97
C GLU A 234 -7.78 -18.59 62.36
N VAL A 235 -6.57 -19.11 62.39
CA VAL A 235 -5.36 -18.38 62.82
C VAL A 235 -4.38 -18.27 61.69
N ALA A 236 -4.28 -17.08 61.07
CA ALA A 236 -3.27 -16.77 60.08
C ALA A 236 -1.89 -16.64 60.72
N LYS A 237 -0.89 -17.30 60.17
CA LYS A 237 0.51 -17.22 60.61
C LYS A 237 1.28 -16.18 59.82
N ARG A 238 2.33 -15.61 60.39
CA ARG A 238 3.24 -14.71 59.71
C ARG A 238 3.88 -15.34 58.44
N SER A 239 4.11 -16.65 58.47
CA SER A 239 4.55 -17.42 57.30
C SER A 239 3.53 -17.39 56.13
N SER A 240 2.23 -17.26 56.46
CA SER A 240 1.16 -17.13 55.45
C SER A 240 1.25 -15.80 54.71
N LEU A 241 1.66 -14.71 55.37
CA LEU A 241 1.88 -13.43 54.75
C LEU A 241 3.05 -13.49 53.76
N ALA A 242 4.17 -14.08 54.12
CA ALA A 242 5.31 -14.29 53.24
C ALA A 242 4.95 -15.17 52.05
N GLN A 243 4.14 -16.23 52.24
CA GLN A 243 3.62 -17.05 51.14
C GLN A 243 2.69 -16.26 50.20
N ALA A 244 1.82 -15.41 50.76
CA ALA A 244 0.94 -14.58 49.97
C ALA A 244 1.72 -13.58 49.08
N ILE A 245 2.74 -12.94 49.66
CA ILE A 245 3.65 -12.04 48.93
C ILE A 245 4.35 -12.80 47.79
N MET A 246 4.86 -14.01 48.07
CA MET A 246 5.50 -14.85 47.07
C MET A 246 4.54 -15.25 45.94
N LYS A 247 3.32 -15.69 46.29
CA LYS A 247 2.29 -16.05 45.29
C LYS A 247 1.80 -14.85 44.49
N ALA A 248 1.59 -13.69 45.14
CA ALA A 248 1.23 -12.46 44.44
C ALA A 248 2.33 -12.02 43.47
N SER A 249 3.59 -12.08 43.87
CA SER A 249 4.75 -11.80 43.03
C SER A 249 4.83 -12.75 41.83
N GLY A 250 4.59 -14.05 42.05
CA GLY A 250 4.52 -15.07 41.01
C GLY A 250 3.39 -14.80 40.00
N LYS A 251 2.18 -14.44 40.51
CA LYS A 251 1.05 -14.04 39.63
C LYS A 251 1.38 -12.78 38.84
N LEU A 252 2.07 -11.80 39.42
CA LEU A 252 2.49 -10.59 38.72
C LEU A 252 3.47 -10.91 37.57
N THR A 253 4.43 -11.79 37.83
CA THR A 253 5.39 -12.25 36.82
C THR A 253 4.68 -13.00 35.70
N ALA A 254 3.76 -13.91 36.02
CA ALA A 254 2.98 -14.63 35.03
C ALA A 254 2.12 -13.67 34.16
N ASN A 255 1.40 -12.74 34.81
CA ASN A 255 0.61 -11.72 34.11
C ASN A 255 1.48 -10.85 33.21
N THR A 256 2.66 -10.44 33.62
CA THR A 256 3.61 -9.67 32.85
C THR A 256 4.04 -10.45 31.60
N ARG A 257 4.33 -11.74 31.73
CA ARG A 257 4.69 -12.61 30.59
C ARG A 257 3.55 -12.77 29.61
N GLU A 258 2.32 -12.99 30.10
CA GLU A 258 1.13 -13.07 29.23
C GLU A 258 0.87 -11.78 28.48
N ARG A 259 1.09 -10.61 29.10
CA ARG A 259 0.95 -9.31 28.46
C ARG A 259 1.97 -9.12 27.34
N LEU A 260 3.24 -9.47 27.58
CA LEU A 260 4.28 -9.39 26.56
C LEU A 260 3.94 -10.26 25.34
N ASP A 261 3.52 -11.51 25.55
CA ASP A 261 3.07 -12.41 24.48
C ASP A 261 1.86 -11.85 23.72
N ASN A 262 0.90 -11.27 24.46
CA ASN A 262 -0.27 -10.64 23.85
C ASN A 262 0.09 -9.39 23.05
N GLN A 263 1.00 -8.56 23.54
CA GLN A 263 1.48 -7.36 22.83
C GLN A 263 2.27 -7.73 21.56
N GLU A 264 3.11 -8.76 21.61
CA GLU A 264 3.82 -9.27 20.44
C GLU A 264 2.83 -9.71 19.35
N LYS A 265 1.77 -10.46 19.74
CA LYS A 265 0.70 -10.87 18.81
C LYS A 265 -0.03 -9.68 18.19
N ILE A 266 -0.31 -8.64 18.98
CA ILE A 266 -0.92 -7.40 18.49
C ILE A 266 0.00 -6.73 17.46
N GLN A 267 1.29 -6.57 17.75
CA GLN A 267 2.25 -5.95 16.85
C GLN A 267 2.38 -6.71 15.52
N VAL A 268 2.44 -8.04 15.57
CA VAL A 268 2.50 -8.88 14.36
C VAL A 268 1.25 -8.69 13.49
N LEU A 269 0.06 -8.68 14.11
CA LEU A 269 -1.20 -8.49 13.36
C LEU A 269 -1.35 -7.07 12.83
N GLN A 270 -0.92 -6.05 13.56
CA GLN A 270 -0.93 -4.66 13.09
C GLN A 270 0.00 -4.47 11.89
N ALA A 271 1.24 -4.97 11.97
CA ALA A 271 2.16 -4.93 10.85
C ALA A 271 1.64 -5.70 9.62
N ARG A 272 0.90 -6.80 9.83
CA ARG A 272 0.24 -7.53 8.74
C ARG A 272 -0.91 -6.73 8.13
N LYS A 273 -1.76 -6.10 8.96
CA LYS A 273 -2.85 -5.23 8.52
C LYS A 273 -2.32 -4.08 7.65
N GLU A 274 -1.31 -3.35 8.10
CA GLU A 274 -0.67 -2.28 7.33
C GLU A 274 -0.17 -2.75 5.96
N ARG A 275 0.39 -3.96 5.89
CA ARG A 275 0.84 -4.55 4.62
C ARG A 275 -0.31 -4.91 3.69
N VAL A 276 -1.45 -5.35 4.24
CA VAL A 276 -2.64 -5.66 3.44
C VAL A 276 -3.32 -4.36 2.95
N GLU A 277 -3.35 -3.32 3.78
CA GLU A 277 -3.84 -1.99 3.37
C GLU A 277 -2.99 -1.38 2.24
N ALA A 278 -1.68 -1.60 2.24
CA ALA A 278 -0.80 -1.20 1.14
C ALA A 278 -1.11 -1.91 -0.19
N TYR A 279 -1.95 -2.93 -0.19
CA TYR A 279 -2.40 -3.62 -1.39
C TYR A 279 -3.23 -2.75 -2.33
N ASP A 280 -4.02 -1.82 -1.80
CA ASP A 280 -4.79 -0.88 -2.62
C ASP A 280 -3.88 -0.03 -3.50
N CYS A 281 -2.68 0.34 -3.00
CA CYS A 281 -1.68 1.04 -3.80
C CYS A 281 -1.19 0.21 -5.01
N LEU A 282 -1.14 -1.13 -4.88
CA LEU A 282 -0.80 -2.00 -6.03
C LEU A 282 -1.92 -2.06 -7.07
N LEU A 283 -3.18 -2.07 -6.63
CA LEU A 283 -4.33 -2.02 -7.54
C LEU A 283 -4.37 -0.69 -8.29
N GLU A 284 -4.15 0.42 -7.60
CA GLU A 284 -4.05 1.75 -8.21
C GLU A 284 -2.88 1.84 -9.19
N ALA A 285 -1.70 1.34 -8.81
CA ALA A 285 -0.53 1.31 -9.68
C ALA A 285 -0.77 0.46 -10.94
N LYS A 286 -1.44 -0.70 -10.80
CA LYS A 286 -1.89 -1.52 -11.93
C LYS A 286 -2.83 -0.73 -12.85
N ALA A 287 -3.83 -0.08 -12.27
CA ALA A 287 -4.81 0.72 -13.03
C ALA A 287 -4.14 1.89 -13.76
N GLN A 288 -3.21 2.59 -13.11
CA GLN A 288 -2.43 3.66 -13.71
C GLN A 288 -1.59 3.16 -14.89
N TRP A 289 -0.87 2.05 -14.73
CA TRP A 289 -0.08 1.46 -15.80
C TRP A 289 -0.95 1.08 -17.00
N VAL A 290 -2.06 0.37 -16.78
CA VAL A 290 -3.04 -0.01 -17.82
C VAL A 290 -3.66 1.22 -18.50
N GLY A 291 -3.97 2.25 -17.71
CA GLY A 291 -4.51 3.51 -18.20
C GLY A 291 -3.54 4.22 -19.15
N GLN A 292 -2.25 4.30 -18.78
CA GLN A 292 -1.24 4.95 -19.64
C GLN A 292 -0.96 4.16 -20.91
N VAL A 293 -0.91 2.82 -20.88
CA VAL A 293 -0.84 2.00 -22.09
C VAL A 293 -2.09 2.21 -22.95
N GLY A 294 -3.26 2.36 -22.32
CA GLY A 294 -4.51 2.73 -22.99
C GLY A 294 -4.43 4.07 -23.70
N ASN A 295 -3.84 5.09 -23.09
CA ASN A 295 -3.64 6.40 -23.68
C ASN A 295 -2.71 6.32 -24.92
N VAL A 296 -1.62 5.55 -24.85
CA VAL A 296 -0.73 5.34 -26.02
C VAL A 296 -1.50 4.63 -27.14
N LEU A 297 -2.29 3.62 -26.83
CA LEU A 297 -3.13 2.92 -27.80
C LEU A 297 -4.14 3.87 -28.46
N GLU A 298 -4.83 4.69 -27.68
CA GLU A 298 -5.77 5.70 -28.18
C GLU A 298 -5.09 6.72 -29.12
N CYS A 299 -3.87 7.14 -28.78
CA CYS A 299 -3.08 8.00 -29.67
C CYS A 299 -2.85 7.35 -31.05
N VAL A 300 -2.51 6.06 -31.07
CA VAL A 300 -2.32 5.31 -32.34
C VAL A 300 -3.64 5.18 -33.09
N GLU A 301 -4.75 4.94 -32.40
CA GLU A 301 -6.10 4.84 -33.02
C GLU A 301 -6.57 6.18 -33.62
N ILE A 302 -6.33 7.30 -32.90
CA ILE A 302 -6.60 8.64 -33.42
C ILE A 302 -5.78 8.89 -34.69
N PHE A 303 -4.47 8.57 -34.66
CA PHE A 303 -3.60 8.71 -35.80
C PHE A 303 -4.12 7.92 -37.02
N LEU A 304 -4.47 6.67 -36.85
CA LEU A 304 -5.02 5.80 -37.89
C LEU A 304 -6.33 6.36 -38.47
N ARG A 305 -7.21 6.86 -37.62
CA ARG A 305 -8.49 7.46 -38.02
C ARG A 305 -8.27 8.68 -38.89
N GLU A 306 -7.41 9.60 -38.48
CA GLU A 306 -7.10 10.82 -39.23
C GLU A 306 -6.40 10.52 -40.57
N CYS A 307 -5.48 9.55 -40.61
CA CYS A 307 -4.84 9.10 -41.83
C CYS A 307 -5.84 8.53 -42.85
N ARG A 308 -6.92 7.89 -42.42
CA ARG A 308 -7.97 7.34 -43.29
C ARG A 308 -8.85 8.43 -43.92
N LEU A 309 -8.91 9.62 -43.33
CA LEU A 309 -9.67 10.76 -43.84
C LEU A 309 -8.95 11.46 -45.01
N PHE A 310 -7.67 11.15 -45.24
CA PHE A 310 -6.90 11.71 -46.35
C PHE A 310 -7.33 11.10 -47.71
N GLN A 311 -8.22 11.80 -48.41
CA GLN A 311 -8.84 11.28 -49.66
C GLN A 311 -8.67 12.15 -50.87
N THR A 312 -8.31 13.44 -50.74
CA THR A 312 -8.20 14.39 -51.85
C THR A 312 -6.79 14.91 -52.03
N ALA A 313 -6.49 15.39 -53.27
CA ALA A 313 -5.20 15.97 -53.63
C ALA A 313 -5.13 17.49 -53.36
N GLU A 314 -5.94 18.01 -52.46
CA GLU A 314 -5.97 19.42 -52.13
C GLU A 314 -4.80 19.84 -51.24
N ALA A 315 -4.27 21.06 -51.46
CA ALA A 315 -3.15 21.61 -50.69
C ALA A 315 -3.44 21.69 -49.19
N VAL A 316 -4.69 21.94 -48.81
CA VAL A 316 -5.14 21.99 -47.41
C VAL A 316 -5.05 20.60 -46.76
N GLU A 317 -5.47 19.56 -47.48
CA GLU A 317 -5.40 18.17 -47.01
C GLU A 317 -3.96 17.66 -46.84
N MET A 318 -3.08 17.98 -47.79
CA MET A 318 -1.65 17.66 -47.69
C MET A 318 -0.99 18.34 -46.53
N ARG A 319 -1.29 19.62 -46.27
CA ARG A 319 -0.77 20.34 -45.10
C ARG A 319 -1.30 19.75 -43.81
N ARG A 320 -2.60 19.45 -43.74
CA ARG A 320 -3.24 18.81 -42.56
C ARG A 320 -2.60 17.45 -42.26
N LEU A 321 -2.37 16.63 -43.28
CA LEU A 321 -1.70 15.34 -43.12
C LEU A 321 -0.30 15.51 -42.51
N TYR A 322 0.49 16.44 -43.02
CA TYR A 322 1.83 16.70 -42.53
C TYR A 322 1.84 17.21 -41.10
N ASP A 323 1.02 18.19 -40.77
CA ASP A 323 0.88 18.70 -39.39
C ASP A 323 0.47 17.58 -38.43
N HIS A 324 -0.40 16.69 -38.88
CA HIS A 324 -0.82 15.51 -38.10
C HIS A 324 0.33 14.53 -37.88
N PHE A 325 1.15 14.26 -38.88
CA PHE A 325 2.35 13.43 -38.76
C PHE A 325 3.34 14.01 -37.78
N LEU A 326 3.63 15.30 -37.83
CA LEU A 326 4.55 15.98 -36.91
C LEU A 326 4.05 15.92 -35.47
N THR A 327 2.77 16.20 -35.26
CA THR A 327 2.16 16.20 -33.93
C THR A 327 2.22 14.79 -33.34
N PHE A 328 1.88 13.77 -34.15
CA PHE A 328 1.93 12.39 -33.70
C PHE A 328 3.35 11.91 -33.43
N GLU A 329 4.33 12.25 -34.23
CA GLU A 329 5.74 11.94 -34.00
C GLU A 329 6.25 12.58 -32.71
N GLN A 330 5.89 13.83 -32.42
CA GLN A 330 6.24 14.51 -31.17
C GLN A 330 5.63 13.80 -29.97
N MET A 331 4.39 13.32 -30.08
CA MET A 331 3.73 12.55 -29.04
C MET A 331 4.44 11.20 -28.82
N LEU A 332 4.80 10.45 -29.87
CA LEU A 332 5.53 9.18 -29.75
C LEU A 332 6.89 9.36 -29.05
N ARG A 333 7.57 10.49 -29.28
CA ARG A 333 8.83 10.80 -28.60
C ARG A 333 8.71 10.96 -27.08
N GLN A 334 7.51 11.28 -26.58
CA GLN A 334 7.27 11.35 -25.13
C GLN A 334 7.25 9.95 -24.46
N VAL A 335 7.05 8.88 -25.24
CA VAL A 335 7.09 7.49 -24.74
C VAL A 335 8.54 7.00 -24.53
N ARG A 336 9.54 7.77 -24.89
CA ARG A 336 10.94 7.47 -24.61
C ARG A 336 11.22 7.69 -23.11
N VAL A 337 11.65 6.66 -22.44
CA VAL A 337 12.03 6.66 -21.03
C VAL A 337 13.52 6.38 -20.91
#